data_02791dbc7a229aec736ac008d1d5db25
#
_entry.id   02791dbc7a229aec736ac008d1d5db25
#
_cell.length_a   1.000
_cell.length_b   1.000
_cell.length_c   1.000
_cell.angle_alpha   90.00
_cell.angle_beta   90.00
_cell.angle_gamma   90.00
#
_symmetry.space_group_name_H-M   'P 1'
#
loop_
_entity.id
_entity.type
_entity.pdbx_description
1 polymer ?
#
loop_
_entity_poly.entity_id
_entity_poly.type
_entity_poly.pdbx_seq_one_letter_code
_entity_poly.pdbx_strand_id
1 'polypeptide(L)'
;NINNKFLFGQICEGLNLPSISAAKVAHVNELKQAIDEYQQRYSAICAKPVYGVYGAGFVQLSDDVSYFMKFQSNTLCNTQQFIEAYAQLEPPIEYLIMPFLQGQECSVDIACSNGKILALVTRIKFKFYQECYIEHPCHEICKILVEHFQCDGLINIQFKQDDQGAWHILEINPRPAGGFSYTQHTGINLIAELIAEKLHLVLKRPVPTTVVQVLPIIQSIKNGL
;
A
#
# COMPACT_ATOMS: atom_id res chain seq x y z
N ASN A 1 7.43 -11.54 -9.22
CA ASN A 1 6.22 -11.97 -8.47
C ASN A 1 5.65 -10.93 -7.49
N ILE A 2 5.89 -9.67 -7.78
CA ILE A 2 5.44 -8.51 -6.98
C ILE A 2 3.89 -8.47 -6.87
N ASN A 3 3.17 -8.97 -7.88
CA ASN A 3 1.69 -8.96 -7.90
C ASN A 3 1.04 -10.03 -7.01
N ASN A 4 1.79 -11.04 -6.57
CA ASN A 4 1.32 -12.03 -5.61
C ASN A 4 1.68 -11.55 -4.21
N LYS A 5 0.68 -11.04 -3.47
CA LYS A 5 0.88 -10.44 -2.15
C LYS A 5 1.42 -11.41 -1.10
N PHE A 6 1.09 -12.70 -1.23
CA PHE A 6 1.60 -13.73 -0.34
C PHE A 6 3.10 -13.97 -0.55
N LEU A 7 3.51 -14.21 -1.81
CA LEU A 7 4.93 -14.40 -2.14
C LEU A 7 5.76 -13.15 -1.82
N PHE A 8 5.20 -11.97 -2.06
CA PHE A 8 5.86 -10.71 -1.71
C PHE A 8 6.10 -10.62 -0.20
N GLY A 9 5.11 -10.96 0.63
CA GLY A 9 5.26 -11.00 2.09
C GLY A 9 6.35 -11.97 2.54
N GLN A 10 6.41 -13.19 1.97
CA GLN A 10 7.45 -14.17 2.25
C GLN A 10 8.86 -13.68 1.86
N ILE A 11 8.99 -12.96 0.74
CA ILE A 11 10.26 -12.36 0.33
C ILE A 11 10.68 -11.29 1.34
N CYS A 12 9.77 -10.41 1.75
CA CYS A 12 10.05 -9.39 2.76
C CYS A 12 10.51 -10.02 4.09
N GLU A 13 9.85 -11.09 4.53
CA GLU A 13 10.22 -11.84 5.72
C GLU A 13 11.61 -12.47 5.59
N GLY A 14 11.91 -13.10 4.45
CA GLY A 14 13.24 -13.65 4.14
C GLY A 14 14.36 -12.60 4.10
N LEU A 15 14.02 -11.35 3.81
CA LEU A 15 14.94 -10.20 3.86
C LEU A 15 15.00 -9.55 5.26
N ASN A 16 14.34 -10.10 6.26
CA ASN A 16 14.18 -9.53 7.60
C ASN A 16 13.57 -8.10 7.59
N LEU A 17 12.71 -7.82 6.64
CA LEU A 17 11.98 -6.56 6.54
C LEU A 17 10.67 -6.63 7.33
N PRO A 18 10.16 -5.51 7.86
CA PRO A 18 8.92 -5.47 8.62
C PRO A 18 7.71 -5.74 7.71
N SER A 19 7.37 -6.99 7.55
CA SER A 19 6.21 -7.48 6.81
C SER A 19 5.07 -7.85 7.76
N ILE A 20 3.88 -8.04 7.19
CA ILE A 20 2.70 -8.46 7.94
C ILE A 20 2.54 -9.97 7.74
N SER A 21 2.54 -10.73 8.85
CA SER A 21 2.23 -12.16 8.80
C SER A 21 0.82 -12.39 8.26
N ALA A 22 0.68 -13.30 7.30
CA ALA A 22 -0.60 -13.59 6.67
C ALA A 22 -0.79 -15.09 6.42
N ALA A 23 -1.97 -15.62 6.71
CA ALA A 23 -2.37 -16.95 6.29
C ALA A 23 -3.02 -16.90 4.91
N LYS A 24 -2.49 -17.69 3.96
CA LYS A 24 -3.11 -17.86 2.64
C LYS A 24 -4.14 -18.97 2.71
N VAL A 25 -5.36 -18.70 2.21
CA VAL A 25 -6.48 -19.63 2.19
C VAL A 25 -7.06 -19.74 0.78
N ALA A 26 -7.46 -20.95 0.38
CA ALA A 26 -8.08 -21.25 -0.91
C ALA A 26 -9.45 -21.96 -0.74
N HIS A 27 -9.77 -22.43 0.48
CA HIS A 27 -10.99 -23.16 0.76
C HIS A 27 -11.65 -22.66 2.05
N VAL A 28 -12.98 -22.84 2.16
CA VAL A 28 -13.77 -22.32 3.29
C VAL A 28 -13.32 -22.86 4.65
N ASN A 29 -12.85 -24.11 4.72
CA ASN A 29 -12.37 -24.68 5.98
C ASN A 29 -11.04 -24.05 6.42
N GLU A 30 -10.11 -23.80 5.48
CA GLU A 30 -8.87 -23.06 5.74
C GLU A 30 -9.17 -21.62 6.18
N LEU A 31 -10.17 -20.99 5.52
CA LEU A 31 -10.61 -19.65 5.88
C LEU A 31 -11.10 -19.57 7.34
N LYS A 32 -11.99 -20.51 7.75
CA LYS A 32 -12.50 -20.57 9.13
C LYS A 32 -11.37 -20.74 10.14
N GLN A 33 -10.49 -21.71 9.90
CA GLN A 33 -9.34 -21.97 10.77
C GLN A 33 -8.44 -20.74 10.89
N ALA A 34 -8.10 -20.11 9.77
CA ALA A 34 -7.25 -18.91 9.76
C ALA A 34 -7.90 -17.73 10.50
N ILE A 35 -9.22 -17.53 10.32
CA ILE A 35 -9.96 -16.50 11.06
C ILE A 35 -9.89 -16.76 12.57
N ASP A 36 -10.20 -17.97 13.01
CA ASP A 36 -10.18 -18.34 14.43
C ASP A 36 -8.79 -18.15 15.05
N GLU A 37 -7.72 -18.57 14.35
CA GLU A 37 -6.35 -18.41 14.81
C GLU A 37 -5.94 -16.93 14.92
N TYR A 38 -6.31 -16.10 13.93
CA TYR A 38 -5.92 -14.70 13.89
C TYR A 38 -6.74 -13.86 14.87
N GLN A 39 -8.02 -14.14 15.08
CA GLN A 39 -8.85 -13.49 16.12
C GLN A 39 -8.35 -13.76 17.54
N GLN A 40 -7.73 -14.91 17.79
CA GLN A 40 -7.11 -15.20 19.10
C GLN A 40 -5.81 -14.41 19.33
N ARG A 41 -5.12 -13.99 18.28
CA ARG A 41 -3.81 -13.33 18.38
C ARG A 41 -3.88 -11.81 18.23
N TYR A 42 -4.85 -11.30 17.51
CA TYR A 42 -4.93 -9.89 17.10
C TYR A 42 -6.29 -9.28 17.44
N SER A 43 -6.29 -8.04 17.89
CA SER A 43 -7.51 -7.29 18.25
C SER A 43 -8.41 -6.99 17.06
N ALA A 44 -7.85 -6.94 15.86
CA ALA A 44 -8.56 -6.72 14.60
C ALA A 44 -7.89 -7.48 13.46
N ILE A 45 -8.70 -8.06 12.58
CA ILE A 45 -8.23 -8.80 11.41
C ILE A 45 -8.88 -8.32 10.13
N CYS A 46 -8.25 -8.64 9.00
CA CYS A 46 -8.79 -8.34 7.68
C CYS A 46 -8.55 -9.48 6.70
N ALA A 47 -9.35 -9.48 5.64
CA ALA A 47 -9.21 -10.37 4.51
C ALA A 47 -8.86 -9.57 3.25
N LYS A 48 -7.90 -10.06 2.46
CA LYS A 48 -7.43 -9.40 1.24
C LYS A 48 -7.17 -10.45 0.16
N PRO A 49 -7.65 -10.28 -1.09
CA PRO A 49 -7.31 -11.22 -2.17
C PRO A 49 -5.79 -11.26 -2.40
N VAL A 50 -5.25 -12.46 -2.68
CA VAL A 50 -3.83 -12.64 -3.04
C VAL A 50 -3.49 -11.80 -4.25
N TYR A 51 -4.39 -11.79 -5.25
CA TYR A 51 -4.30 -10.96 -6.44
C TYR A 51 -5.40 -9.91 -6.42
N GLY A 52 -5.10 -8.69 -6.83
CA GLY A 52 -6.05 -7.58 -6.88
C GLY A 52 -5.35 -6.24 -6.87
N VAL A 53 -6.06 -5.22 -7.34
CA VAL A 53 -5.59 -3.84 -7.45
C VAL A 53 -6.58 -2.89 -6.78
N TYR A 54 -6.12 -1.72 -6.38
CA TYR A 54 -6.95 -0.65 -5.79
C TYR A 54 -7.73 -1.05 -4.53
N GLY A 55 -7.24 -2.02 -3.75
CA GLY A 55 -7.93 -2.49 -2.56
C GLY A 55 -9.22 -3.28 -2.83
N ALA A 56 -9.49 -3.67 -4.09
CA ALA A 56 -10.67 -4.45 -4.43
C ALA A 56 -10.68 -5.77 -3.65
N GLY A 57 -11.81 -6.07 -3.00
CA GLY A 57 -12.01 -7.27 -2.17
C GLY A 57 -11.34 -7.22 -0.79
N PHE A 58 -10.70 -6.10 -0.41
CA PHE A 58 -10.23 -5.91 0.96
C PHE A 58 -11.42 -5.66 1.89
N VAL A 59 -11.46 -6.39 3.01
CA VAL A 59 -12.46 -6.20 4.07
C VAL A 59 -11.82 -6.35 5.45
N GLN A 60 -12.22 -5.49 6.37
CA GLN A 60 -11.98 -5.68 7.80
C GLN A 60 -13.09 -6.58 8.33
N LEU A 61 -12.72 -7.66 9.03
CA LEU A 61 -13.65 -8.62 9.61
C LEU A 61 -13.95 -8.26 11.06
N SER A 62 -15.23 -8.31 11.43
CA SER A 62 -15.67 -8.11 12.82
C SER A 62 -17.01 -8.79 13.06
N ASP A 63 -17.18 -9.39 14.23
CA ASP A 63 -18.41 -10.10 14.61
C ASP A 63 -19.53 -9.11 15.01
N ASP A 64 -19.15 -7.91 15.48
CA ASP A 64 -20.07 -6.89 15.98
C ASP A 64 -20.64 -5.95 14.92
N VAL A 65 -20.51 -6.29 13.63
CA VAL A 65 -20.98 -5.43 12.54
C VAL A 65 -22.47 -5.52 12.36
N SER A 66 -23.18 -4.45 12.73
CA SER A 66 -24.59 -4.29 12.38
C SER A 66 -24.77 -3.88 10.92
N TYR A 67 -25.96 -4.16 10.37
CA TYR A 67 -26.32 -3.77 9.00
C TYR A 67 -26.09 -2.27 8.73
N PHE A 68 -26.43 -1.41 9.69
CA PHE A 68 -26.28 0.04 9.54
C PHE A 68 -24.82 0.54 9.56
N MET A 69 -23.91 -0.19 10.20
CA MET A 69 -22.49 0.18 10.19
C MET A 69 -21.86 0.07 8.80
N LYS A 70 -22.40 -0.79 7.93
CA LYS A 70 -21.97 -0.91 6.53
C LYS A 70 -22.17 0.37 5.72
N PHE A 71 -23.12 1.21 6.08
CA PHE A 71 -23.29 2.52 5.44
C PHE A 71 -22.23 3.55 5.84
N GLN A 72 -21.51 3.30 6.93
CA GLN A 72 -20.44 4.18 7.41
C GLN A 72 -19.06 3.77 6.91
N SER A 73 -18.87 2.49 6.54
CA SER A 73 -17.61 1.96 6.04
C SER A 73 -17.82 0.86 5.00
N ASN A 74 -17.34 1.11 3.79
CA ASN A 74 -17.40 0.15 2.68
C ASN A 74 -16.45 -1.05 2.87
N THR A 75 -15.55 -1.00 3.84
CA THR A 75 -14.53 -2.04 4.09
C THR A 75 -14.86 -2.92 5.30
N LEU A 76 -15.86 -2.57 6.10
CA LEU A 76 -16.24 -3.35 7.27
C LEU A 76 -17.22 -4.46 6.89
N CYS A 77 -16.92 -5.71 7.26
CA CYS A 77 -17.74 -6.87 6.96
C CYS A 77 -17.95 -7.73 8.21
N ASN A 78 -19.16 -8.26 8.39
CA ASN A 78 -19.41 -9.25 9.41
C ASN A 78 -18.71 -10.56 9.05
N THR A 79 -17.98 -11.15 10.02
CA THR A 79 -17.15 -12.34 9.81
C THR A 79 -17.95 -13.52 9.28
N GLN A 80 -19.09 -13.82 9.90
CA GLN A 80 -19.94 -14.94 9.49
C GLN A 80 -20.49 -14.75 8.07
N GLN A 81 -20.95 -13.54 7.72
CA GLN A 81 -21.43 -13.22 6.38
C GLN A 81 -20.32 -13.33 5.32
N PHE A 82 -19.09 -12.96 5.68
CA PHE A 82 -17.95 -13.14 4.79
C PHE A 82 -17.67 -14.62 4.52
N ILE A 83 -17.68 -15.46 5.57
CA ILE A 83 -17.49 -16.91 5.44
C ILE A 83 -18.57 -17.55 4.57
N GLU A 84 -19.83 -17.18 4.78
CA GLU A 84 -20.98 -17.69 4.00
C GLU A 84 -20.89 -17.29 2.53
N ALA A 85 -20.54 -16.04 2.26
CA ALA A 85 -20.34 -15.54 0.90
C ALA A 85 -19.14 -16.20 0.21
N TYR A 86 -18.03 -16.38 0.93
CA TYR A 86 -16.84 -17.06 0.41
C TYR A 86 -17.11 -18.53 0.05
N ALA A 87 -17.93 -19.22 0.84
CA ALA A 87 -18.30 -20.61 0.59
C ALA A 87 -19.10 -20.82 -0.72
N GLN A 88 -19.67 -19.76 -1.28
CA GLN A 88 -20.44 -19.79 -2.53
C GLN A 88 -19.61 -19.44 -3.77
N LEU A 89 -18.33 -19.12 -3.60
CA LEU A 89 -17.46 -18.76 -4.73
C LEU A 89 -17.05 -19.99 -5.55
N GLU A 90 -17.36 -19.97 -6.84
CA GLU A 90 -16.95 -20.98 -7.80
C GLU A 90 -16.36 -20.32 -9.07
N PRO A 91 -15.05 -20.48 -9.37
CA PRO A 91 -14.04 -21.15 -8.53
C PRO A 91 -13.67 -20.30 -7.28
N PRO A 92 -13.11 -20.96 -6.25
CA PRO A 92 -12.68 -20.24 -5.06
C PRO A 92 -11.53 -19.28 -5.37
N ILE A 93 -11.53 -18.13 -4.68
CA ILE A 93 -10.49 -17.08 -4.81
C ILE A 93 -9.52 -17.22 -3.64
N GLU A 94 -8.22 -17.19 -3.91
CA GLU A 94 -7.21 -17.17 -2.85
C GLU A 94 -7.25 -15.84 -2.08
N TYR A 95 -7.38 -15.93 -0.76
CA TYR A 95 -7.36 -14.80 0.16
C TYR A 95 -6.20 -14.89 1.15
N LEU A 96 -5.84 -13.74 1.71
CA LEU A 96 -4.97 -13.61 2.87
C LEU A 96 -5.80 -13.19 4.06
N ILE A 97 -5.66 -13.88 5.19
CA ILE A 97 -6.14 -13.45 6.49
C ILE A 97 -4.95 -12.91 7.26
N MET A 98 -5.07 -11.69 7.77
CA MET A 98 -3.95 -10.96 8.35
C MET A 98 -4.44 -9.98 9.43
N PRO A 99 -3.55 -9.50 10.35
CA PRO A 99 -3.91 -8.44 11.28
C PRO A 99 -4.30 -7.18 10.52
N PHE A 100 -5.34 -6.50 11.00
CA PHE A 100 -5.74 -5.19 10.49
C PHE A 100 -4.97 -4.09 11.21
N LEU A 101 -4.07 -3.44 10.51
CA LEU A 101 -3.30 -2.32 11.06
C LEU A 101 -4.16 -1.05 11.06
N GLN A 102 -4.27 -0.39 12.22
CA GLN A 102 -5.11 0.79 12.41
C GLN A 102 -4.36 2.11 12.29
N GLY A 103 -3.03 2.07 12.30
CA GLY A 103 -2.17 3.25 12.26
C GLY A 103 -2.16 3.96 10.91
N GLN A 104 -1.28 4.92 10.79
CA GLN A 104 -1.13 5.76 9.62
C GLN A 104 -0.62 4.98 8.41
N GLU A 105 -1.09 5.35 7.22
CA GLU A 105 -0.63 4.80 5.95
C GLU A 105 0.25 5.83 5.23
N CYS A 106 1.36 5.38 4.68
CA CYS A 106 2.17 6.19 3.78
C CYS A 106 2.44 5.48 2.45
N SER A 107 2.68 6.30 1.46
CA SER A 107 3.07 5.90 0.10
C SER A 107 4.42 6.51 -0.24
N VAL A 108 5.40 5.70 -0.57
CA VAL A 108 6.70 6.17 -1.06
C VAL A 108 6.71 6.04 -2.57
N ASP A 109 6.71 7.18 -3.26
CA ASP A 109 6.85 7.25 -4.71
C ASP A 109 8.33 7.35 -5.06
N ILE A 110 8.78 6.54 -6.00
CA ILE A 110 10.20 6.31 -6.29
C ILE A 110 10.46 6.37 -7.78
N ALA A 111 11.48 7.12 -8.17
CA ALA A 111 12.17 6.98 -9.45
C ALA A 111 13.40 6.11 -9.27
N CYS A 112 13.52 5.02 -10.01
CA CYS A 112 14.64 4.10 -9.92
C CYS A 112 15.12 3.65 -11.30
N SER A 113 16.38 3.23 -11.39
CA SER A 113 16.97 2.68 -12.60
C SER A 113 17.89 1.53 -12.24
N ASN A 114 17.64 0.36 -12.83
CA ASN A 114 18.45 -0.84 -12.65
C ASN A 114 18.75 -1.16 -11.16
N GLY A 115 17.72 -1.16 -10.32
CA GLY A 115 17.85 -1.47 -8.90
C GLY A 115 18.43 -0.34 -8.04
N LYS A 116 18.62 0.86 -8.58
CA LYS A 116 19.13 2.03 -7.84
C LYS A 116 18.05 3.10 -7.75
N ILE A 117 17.86 3.67 -6.56
CA ILE A 117 16.99 4.82 -6.35
C ILE A 117 17.67 6.07 -6.89
N LEU A 118 16.98 6.80 -7.76
CA LEU A 118 17.38 8.12 -8.27
C LEU A 118 16.86 9.22 -7.36
N ALA A 119 15.57 9.13 -6.99
CA ALA A 119 14.92 10.01 -6.04
C ALA A 119 13.67 9.32 -5.47
N LEU A 120 13.24 9.76 -4.30
CA LEU A 120 12.03 9.26 -3.66
C LEU A 120 11.39 10.34 -2.78
N VAL A 121 10.06 10.24 -2.62
CA VAL A 121 9.26 11.14 -1.77
C VAL A 121 8.18 10.32 -1.09
N THR A 122 8.06 10.46 0.22
CA THR A 122 6.97 9.84 1.00
C THR A 122 5.78 10.77 1.06
N ARG A 123 4.58 10.23 0.85
CA ARG A 123 3.31 10.93 1.06
C ARG A 123 2.53 10.27 2.19
N ILE A 124 2.06 11.09 3.11
CA ILE A 124 1.14 10.70 4.17
C ILE A 124 -0.21 11.37 3.89
N LYS A 125 -1.28 10.57 3.85
CA LYS A 125 -2.62 11.04 3.53
C LYS A 125 -3.38 11.39 4.81
N PHE A 126 -3.85 12.62 4.89
CA PHE A 126 -4.81 13.10 5.88
C PHE A 126 -6.20 13.28 5.24
N LYS A 127 -7.19 13.61 6.06
CA LYS A 127 -8.58 13.71 5.58
C LYS A 127 -8.77 14.71 4.44
N PHE A 128 -8.08 15.85 4.49
CA PHE A 128 -8.27 16.96 3.55
C PHE A 128 -7.01 17.34 2.76
N TYR A 129 -5.84 16.85 3.16
CA TYR A 129 -4.56 17.18 2.56
C TYR A 129 -3.62 15.98 2.58
N GLN A 130 -2.50 16.10 1.93
CA GLN A 130 -1.38 15.17 2.05
C GLN A 130 -0.11 15.92 2.45
N GLU A 131 0.75 15.28 3.21
CA GLU A 131 2.09 15.77 3.49
C GLU A 131 3.09 14.96 2.69
N CYS A 132 4.02 15.67 2.03
CA CYS A 132 5.11 15.08 1.26
C CYS A 132 6.42 15.32 1.99
N TYR A 133 7.19 14.24 2.23
CA TYR A 133 8.43 14.21 2.98
C TYR A 133 9.57 13.73 2.08
N ILE A 134 10.71 14.44 2.10
CA ILE A 134 11.94 14.00 1.42
C ILE A 134 12.81 13.10 2.31
N GLU A 135 12.52 13.04 3.60
CA GLU A 135 13.15 12.15 4.57
C GLU A 135 12.07 11.39 5.35
N HIS A 136 12.18 10.06 5.42
CA HIS A 136 11.21 9.22 6.13
C HIS A 136 11.85 7.87 6.50
N PRO A 137 11.49 7.27 7.66
CA PRO A 137 12.05 5.99 8.10
C PRO A 137 11.91 4.83 7.09
N CYS A 138 10.83 4.83 6.29
CA CYS A 138 10.61 3.80 5.28
C CYS A 138 11.59 3.84 4.09
N HIS A 139 12.39 4.90 3.93
CA HIS A 139 13.31 5.04 2.79
C HIS A 139 14.39 3.96 2.77
N GLU A 140 14.91 3.55 3.93
CA GLU A 140 15.92 2.48 4.00
C GLU A 140 15.34 1.14 3.54
N ILE A 141 14.10 0.84 3.92
CA ILE A 141 13.39 -0.35 3.46
C ILE A 141 13.20 -0.30 1.95
N CYS A 142 12.84 0.87 1.41
CA CYS A 142 12.67 1.05 -0.03
C CYS A 142 13.96 0.77 -0.81
N LYS A 143 15.13 1.15 -0.28
CA LYS A 143 16.43 0.85 -0.92
C LYS A 143 16.65 -0.65 -1.07
N ILE A 144 16.41 -1.40 0.00
CA ILE A 144 16.57 -2.86 0.00
C ILE A 144 15.61 -3.51 -1.03
N LEU A 145 14.34 -3.08 -1.06
CA LEU A 145 13.35 -3.63 -1.98
C LEU A 145 13.66 -3.29 -3.45
N VAL A 146 14.04 -2.03 -3.72
CA VAL A 146 14.40 -1.58 -5.08
C VAL A 146 15.61 -2.35 -5.61
N GLU A 147 16.61 -2.55 -4.79
CA GLU A 147 17.81 -3.34 -5.14
C GLU A 147 17.47 -4.82 -5.34
N HIS A 148 16.73 -5.43 -4.38
CA HIS A 148 16.38 -6.86 -4.45
C HIS A 148 15.57 -7.20 -5.70
N PHE A 149 14.57 -6.40 -6.01
CA PHE A 149 13.71 -6.62 -7.19
C PHE A 149 14.28 -6.04 -8.49
N GLN A 150 15.45 -5.40 -8.46
CA GLN A 150 16.07 -4.73 -9.60
C GLN A 150 15.08 -3.79 -10.30
N CYS A 151 14.35 -2.98 -9.49
CA CYS A 151 13.30 -2.11 -10.00
C CYS A 151 13.86 -1.09 -11.00
N ASP A 152 13.07 -0.82 -12.06
CA ASP A 152 13.40 0.17 -13.09
C ASP A 152 12.14 0.94 -13.50
N GLY A 153 12.17 2.26 -13.41
CA GLY A 153 11.05 3.13 -13.72
C GLY A 153 10.49 3.88 -12.53
N LEU A 154 9.18 4.16 -12.60
CA LEU A 154 8.42 4.80 -11.51
C LEU A 154 7.60 3.75 -10.78
N ILE A 155 7.84 3.62 -9.49
CA ILE A 155 7.16 2.65 -8.63
C ILE A 155 6.60 3.34 -7.38
N ASN A 156 5.73 2.62 -6.68
CA ASN A 156 5.17 3.05 -5.40
C ASN A 156 5.23 1.91 -4.39
N ILE A 157 5.74 2.17 -3.18
CA ILE A 157 5.74 1.23 -2.07
C ILE A 157 4.85 1.79 -0.96
N GLN A 158 3.93 0.96 -0.45
CA GLN A 158 2.99 1.34 0.59
C GLN A 158 3.35 0.69 1.92
N PHE A 159 3.18 1.48 2.98
CA PHE A 159 3.41 1.06 4.36
C PHE A 159 2.24 1.47 5.24
N LYS A 160 2.07 0.76 6.33
CA LYS A 160 1.09 1.08 7.36
C LYS A 160 1.66 0.83 8.75
N GLN A 161 1.32 1.70 9.69
CA GLN A 161 1.73 1.54 11.07
C GLN A 161 0.83 0.57 11.82
N ASP A 162 1.44 -0.16 12.74
CA ASP A 162 0.71 -0.86 13.79
C ASP A 162 0.34 0.11 14.94
N ASP A 163 -0.25 -0.43 16.00
CA ASP A 163 -0.68 0.29 17.21
C ASP A 163 0.50 0.84 18.02
N GLN A 164 1.71 0.36 17.78
CA GLN A 164 2.96 0.83 18.42
C GLN A 164 3.66 1.90 17.57
N GLY A 165 3.15 2.19 16.38
CA GLY A 165 3.72 3.15 15.43
C GLY A 165 4.84 2.59 14.57
N ALA A 166 5.09 1.27 14.58
CA ALA A 166 6.06 0.64 13.71
C ALA A 166 5.50 0.51 12.27
N TRP A 167 6.32 0.83 11.28
CA TRP A 167 5.95 0.75 9.87
C TRP A 167 6.09 -0.67 9.33
N HIS A 168 5.04 -1.19 8.73
CA HIS A 168 5.00 -2.48 8.04
C HIS A 168 4.74 -2.28 6.54
N ILE A 169 5.39 -3.08 5.72
CA ILE A 169 5.24 -3.08 4.27
C ILE A 169 3.88 -3.69 3.91
N LEU A 170 3.09 -2.98 3.10
CA LEU A 170 1.83 -3.50 2.57
C LEU A 170 1.98 -4.12 1.19
N GLU A 171 2.57 -3.37 0.26
CA GLU A 171 2.73 -3.80 -1.13
C GLU A 171 3.72 -2.90 -1.88
N ILE A 172 4.22 -3.41 -3.01
CA ILE A 172 4.95 -2.66 -4.02
C ILE A 172 4.13 -2.65 -5.31
N ASN A 173 3.95 -1.47 -5.89
CA ASN A 173 3.23 -1.26 -7.14
C ASN A 173 4.20 -0.83 -8.24
N PRO A 174 4.33 -1.56 -9.36
CA PRO A 174 5.22 -1.20 -10.47
C PRO A 174 4.59 -0.09 -11.35
N ARG A 175 4.07 0.94 -10.71
CA ARG A 175 3.42 2.10 -11.34
C ARG A 175 3.34 3.27 -10.37
N PRO A 176 3.19 4.52 -10.87
CA PRO A 176 2.88 5.67 -10.03
C PRO A 176 1.54 5.50 -9.29
N ALA A 177 1.46 6.01 -8.07
CA ALA A 177 0.23 6.09 -7.29
C ALA A 177 -0.67 7.25 -7.74
N GLY A 178 -1.95 7.24 -7.34
CA GLY A 178 -2.91 8.30 -7.69
C GLY A 178 -2.52 9.70 -7.20
N GLY A 179 -1.79 9.80 -6.09
CA GLY A 179 -1.28 11.08 -5.56
C GLY A 179 0.17 11.41 -5.98
N PHE A 180 0.73 10.67 -6.92
CA PHE A 180 2.12 10.82 -7.36
C PHE A 180 2.51 12.26 -7.72
N SER A 181 1.61 12.98 -8.40
CA SER A 181 1.88 14.37 -8.82
C SER A 181 2.11 15.34 -7.67
N TYR A 182 1.66 15.01 -6.45
CA TYR A 182 1.86 15.88 -5.29
C TYR A 182 3.33 15.95 -4.84
N THR A 183 4.13 14.94 -5.16
CA THR A 183 5.54 14.87 -4.81
C THR A 183 6.37 16.02 -5.39
N GLN A 184 5.98 16.54 -6.55
CA GLN A 184 6.69 17.64 -7.21
C GLN A 184 6.74 18.94 -6.40
N HIS A 185 5.78 19.14 -5.48
CA HIS A 185 5.73 20.32 -4.62
C HIS A 185 6.90 20.36 -3.60
N THR A 186 7.58 19.24 -3.37
CA THR A 186 8.83 19.21 -2.59
C THR A 186 10.02 19.81 -3.34
N GLY A 187 9.89 20.07 -4.64
CA GLY A 187 11.00 20.43 -5.53
C GLY A 187 11.66 19.21 -6.20
N ILE A 188 11.27 17.99 -5.81
CA ILE A 188 11.76 16.75 -6.44
C ILE A 188 10.78 16.35 -7.55
N ASN A 189 11.26 16.33 -8.79
CA ASN A 189 10.48 15.85 -9.93
C ASN A 189 10.96 14.44 -10.34
N LEU A 190 10.27 13.43 -9.82
CA LEU A 190 10.63 12.02 -10.03
C LEU A 190 10.64 11.61 -11.51
N ILE A 191 9.78 12.20 -12.34
CA ILE A 191 9.77 11.95 -13.79
C ILE A 191 11.03 12.52 -14.43
N ALA A 192 11.40 13.76 -14.08
CA ALA A 192 12.59 14.38 -14.60
C ALA A 192 13.86 13.63 -14.20
N GLU A 193 13.94 13.13 -12.96
CA GLU A 193 15.04 12.29 -12.48
C GLU A 193 15.21 11.02 -13.34
N LEU A 194 14.10 10.32 -13.61
CA LEU A 194 14.13 9.12 -14.44
C LEU A 194 14.54 9.43 -15.89
N ILE A 195 13.97 10.48 -16.49
CA ILE A 195 14.29 10.88 -17.88
C ILE A 195 15.76 11.27 -17.98
N ALA A 196 16.26 12.06 -17.04
CA ALA A 196 17.65 12.50 -17.04
C ALA A 196 18.63 11.32 -16.96
N GLU A 197 18.35 10.35 -16.09
CA GLU A 197 19.15 9.12 -16.00
C GLU A 197 19.15 8.35 -17.33
N LYS A 198 17.97 8.13 -17.92
CA LYS A 198 17.84 7.37 -19.18
C LYS A 198 18.47 8.06 -20.40
N LEU A 199 18.51 9.38 -20.39
CA LEU A 199 19.08 10.19 -21.49
C LEU A 199 20.47 10.76 -21.17
N HIS A 200 21.05 10.41 -20.01
CA HIS A 200 22.34 10.90 -19.52
C HIS A 200 22.41 12.44 -19.47
N LEU A 201 21.32 13.07 -19.01
CA LEU A 201 21.21 14.53 -18.90
C LEU A 201 21.58 15.00 -17.50
N VAL A 202 22.14 16.19 -17.41
CA VAL A 202 22.39 16.85 -16.12
C VAL A 202 21.17 17.68 -15.74
N LEU A 203 20.56 17.35 -14.59
CA LEU A 203 19.43 18.11 -14.04
C LEU A 203 19.92 19.27 -13.18
N LYS A 204 19.35 20.44 -13.42
CA LYS A 204 19.40 21.56 -12.47
C LYS A 204 18.28 21.36 -11.45
N ARG A 205 18.62 20.93 -10.23
CA ARG A 205 17.66 20.68 -9.17
C ARG A 205 17.44 21.94 -8.33
N PRO A 206 16.19 22.30 -8.01
CA PRO A 206 15.92 23.28 -6.96
C PRO A 206 16.34 22.70 -5.59
N VAL A 207 16.49 23.57 -4.61
CA VAL A 207 16.66 23.12 -3.22
C VAL A 207 15.35 22.51 -2.76
N PRO A 208 15.31 21.23 -2.36
CA PRO A 208 14.07 20.60 -1.97
C PRO A 208 13.59 21.11 -0.60
N THR A 209 12.27 21.10 -0.41
CA THR A 209 11.64 21.41 0.87
C THR A 209 11.41 20.12 1.65
N THR A 210 11.85 20.07 2.88
CA THR A 210 11.85 18.85 3.72
C THR A 210 10.46 18.27 3.90
N VAL A 211 9.45 19.15 4.17
CA VAL A 211 8.04 18.77 4.31
C VAL A 211 7.18 19.79 3.61
N VAL A 212 6.23 19.30 2.81
CA VAL A 212 5.27 20.16 2.09
C VAL A 212 3.87 19.59 2.30
N GLN A 213 2.96 20.47 2.71
CA GLN A 213 1.55 20.17 2.81
C GLN A 213 0.85 20.50 1.47
N VAL A 214 0.19 19.52 0.89
CA VAL A 214 -0.49 19.66 -0.41
C VAL A 214 -2.00 19.49 -0.23
N LEU A 215 -2.75 20.54 -0.57
CA LEU A 215 -4.20 20.53 -0.55
C LEU A 215 -4.72 20.28 -1.98
N PRO A 216 -5.37 19.14 -2.26
CA PRO A 216 -5.98 18.90 -3.55
C PRO A 216 -7.21 19.80 -3.73
N ILE A 217 -7.30 20.50 -4.89
CA ILE A 217 -8.43 21.34 -5.24
C ILE A 217 -9.12 20.75 -6.47
N ILE A 218 -10.44 20.57 -6.37
CA ILE A 218 -11.28 20.20 -7.52
C ILE A 218 -11.85 21.49 -8.11
N GLN A 219 -11.49 21.78 -9.36
CA GLN A 219 -12.00 22.93 -10.10
C GLN A 219 -12.97 22.49 -11.20
N SER A 220 -14.15 23.10 -11.24
CA SER A 220 -15.08 22.94 -12.35
C SER A 220 -14.66 23.80 -13.53
N ILE A 221 -14.57 23.22 -14.71
CA ILE A 221 -14.31 23.93 -15.96
C ILE A 221 -15.59 23.93 -16.78
N LYS A 222 -16.05 25.11 -17.22
CA LYS A 222 -17.15 25.20 -18.16
C LYS A 222 -16.69 24.61 -19.50
N ASN A 223 -17.37 23.54 -19.93
CA ASN A 223 -17.12 22.99 -21.26
C ASN A 223 -17.72 23.96 -22.30
N GLY A 224 -16.87 24.64 -23.04
CA GLY A 224 -17.30 25.49 -24.16
C GLY A 224 -17.57 24.60 -25.38
N LEU A 225 -18.81 24.15 -25.54
CA LEU A 225 -19.38 23.70 -26.82
C LEU A 225 -20.06 24.90 -27.47
#